data_3a11148e311954df448f0a5b57936198
#
_entry.id   3a11148e311954df448f0a5b57936198
#
_cell.length_a   1.000
_cell.length_b   1.000
_cell.length_c   1.000
_cell.angle_alpha   90.00
_cell.angle_beta   90.00
_cell.angle_gamma   90.00
#
_symmetry.space_group_name_H-M   'P 1'
#
loop_
_entity.id
_entity.type
_entity.pdbx_description
1 polymer ?
#
loop_
_entity_poly.entity_id
_entity_poly.type
_entity_poly.pdbx_seq_one_letter_code
_entity_poly.pdbx_strand_id
1 'polypeptide(L)'
;MKKVLALLLGLGIAGAAGWFFLAWDWPGPAPAEKTVLIAPRTSLHAVTEQLAGAGTVAFALPFELQLRARGLGPQVKAGEYAIPAHASMAAIAAILVSGKSIQHRLTVAEGLTSEMVWKLVKADPVLVGDAGPVPQEGTLLPETYLFTRGMTRARLLAQMAAAQTTFLDAHWAARAPGLPFTTPRQAVILASIVEKETALPDERRHIAQVFVNRLKQGMRLQSDPTIIYGLTRGYPLGHGIRQSELDGATPYNTYVIDGLPPGPIANPGKDALLAVLNPPPGDDLYFVADGKGKSLFAASIAEHSRNVSAFRATERLKTPQVPTDSVRQAVPRLPRRK
;
A
#
# COMPACT_ATOMS: atom_id res chain seq x y z
N MET A 1 71.48 6.64 -28.55
CA MET A 1 70.37 5.65 -28.34
C MET A 1 69.75 5.74 -27.02
N LYS A 2 70.42 5.61 -25.82
CA LYS A 2 69.81 5.62 -24.48
C LYS A 2 69.02 6.90 -24.21
N LYS A 3 69.48 8.12 -24.59
CA LYS A 3 68.74 9.39 -24.35
C LYS A 3 67.46 9.49 -25.20
N VAL A 4 67.47 9.01 -26.45
CA VAL A 4 66.22 8.98 -27.28
C VAL A 4 65.21 7.98 -26.76
N LEU A 5 65.68 6.81 -26.32
CA LEU A 5 64.74 5.82 -25.70
C LEU A 5 64.12 6.35 -24.42
N ALA A 6 64.91 7.05 -23.58
CA ALA A 6 64.38 7.68 -22.36
C ALA A 6 63.37 8.80 -22.67
N LEU A 7 63.57 9.59 -23.71
CA LEU A 7 62.63 10.64 -24.15
C LEU A 7 61.35 10.03 -24.69
N LEU A 8 61.42 8.99 -25.52
CA LEU A 8 60.25 8.29 -26.05
C LEU A 8 59.40 7.62 -24.89
N LEU A 9 60.12 7.01 -23.94
CA LEU A 9 59.49 6.45 -22.75
C LEU A 9 58.80 7.53 -21.93
N GLY A 10 59.45 8.67 -21.69
CA GLY A 10 58.86 9.81 -20.98
C GLY A 10 57.63 10.40 -21.69
N LEU A 11 57.67 10.56 -23.00
CA LEU A 11 56.53 10.99 -23.80
C LEU A 11 55.39 9.95 -23.78
N GLY A 12 55.71 8.67 -23.82
CA GLY A 12 54.71 7.59 -23.66
C GLY A 12 54.02 7.60 -22.31
N ILE A 13 54.78 7.79 -21.22
CA ILE A 13 54.23 7.88 -19.85
C ILE A 13 53.36 9.15 -19.72
N ALA A 14 53.85 10.29 -20.21
CA ALA A 14 53.05 11.54 -20.16
C ALA A 14 51.75 11.44 -20.97
N GLY A 15 51.83 10.82 -22.18
CA GLY A 15 50.63 10.57 -22.98
C GLY A 15 49.65 9.62 -22.32
N ALA A 16 50.14 8.54 -21.70
CA ALA A 16 49.27 7.60 -20.94
C ALA A 16 48.63 8.27 -19.71
N ALA A 17 49.43 9.09 -18.99
CA ALA A 17 48.90 9.86 -17.87
C ALA A 17 47.85 10.90 -18.32
N GLY A 18 48.12 11.65 -19.39
CA GLY A 18 47.16 12.58 -19.96
C GLY A 18 45.86 11.89 -20.39
N TRP A 19 45.98 10.76 -21.12
CA TRP A 19 44.82 9.96 -21.49
C TRP A 19 44.05 9.46 -20.27
N PHE A 20 44.74 8.98 -19.24
CA PHE A 20 44.11 8.50 -17.99
C PHE A 20 43.26 9.58 -17.32
N PHE A 21 43.72 10.82 -17.25
CA PHE A 21 42.93 11.92 -16.69
C PHE A 21 41.79 12.39 -17.58
N LEU A 22 42.01 12.46 -18.90
CA LEU A 22 40.98 12.86 -19.85
C LEU A 22 39.87 11.84 -20.01
N ALA A 23 40.16 10.54 -19.90
CA ALA A 23 39.18 9.46 -19.99
C ALA A 23 38.14 9.50 -18.88
N TRP A 24 38.39 10.25 -17.79
CA TRP A 24 37.45 10.42 -16.70
C TRP A 24 36.11 11.04 -17.12
N ASP A 25 36.17 12.03 -18.00
CA ASP A 25 35.01 12.79 -18.45
C ASP A 25 34.51 12.35 -19.85
N TRP A 26 35.18 11.41 -20.50
CA TRP A 26 34.76 10.91 -21.80
C TRP A 26 33.46 10.10 -21.71
N PRO A 27 32.57 10.20 -22.74
CA PRO A 27 31.38 9.40 -22.81
C PRO A 27 31.70 7.91 -22.68
N GLY A 28 30.91 7.22 -21.84
CA GLY A 28 31.04 5.78 -21.63
C GLY A 28 30.51 4.96 -22.82
N PRO A 29 30.76 3.64 -22.81
CA PRO A 29 30.46 2.75 -23.93
C PRO A 29 28.98 2.34 -24.00
N ALA A 30 28.21 2.49 -22.96
CA ALA A 30 26.83 2.01 -22.92
C ALA A 30 25.91 2.81 -23.86
N PRO A 31 25.30 2.21 -24.90
CA PRO A 31 24.43 2.93 -25.84
C PRO A 31 23.05 3.23 -25.32
N ALA A 32 22.66 2.60 -24.19
CA ALA A 32 21.37 2.77 -23.51
C ALA A 32 21.59 2.74 -22.02
N GLU A 33 20.58 3.20 -21.26
CA GLU A 33 20.57 3.09 -19.80
C GLU A 33 20.72 1.64 -19.34
N LYS A 34 21.53 1.44 -18.30
CA LYS A 34 21.78 0.13 -17.69
C LYS A 34 21.50 0.17 -16.19
N THR A 35 20.78 -0.83 -15.70
CA THR A 35 20.63 -1.03 -14.26
C THR A 35 21.75 -1.92 -13.73
N VAL A 36 22.47 -1.43 -12.73
CA VAL A 36 23.56 -2.17 -12.06
C VAL A 36 23.27 -2.28 -10.57
N LEU A 37 23.32 -3.49 -10.02
CA LEU A 37 23.13 -3.78 -8.61
C LEU A 37 24.47 -3.95 -7.90
N ILE A 38 24.80 -3.05 -6.99
CA ILE A 38 25.96 -3.14 -6.11
C ILE A 38 25.49 -3.71 -4.75
N ALA A 39 25.87 -4.93 -4.46
CA ALA A 39 25.48 -5.57 -3.20
C ALA A 39 26.23 -4.94 -1.99
N PRO A 40 25.65 -4.98 -0.79
CA PRO A 40 26.37 -4.57 0.42
C PRO A 40 27.67 -5.34 0.63
N ARG A 41 28.74 -4.64 1.06
CA ARG A 41 30.07 -5.21 1.29
C ARG A 41 30.79 -5.70 0.04
N THR A 42 30.38 -5.31 -1.16
CA THR A 42 31.11 -5.57 -2.41
C THR A 42 32.41 -4.76 -2.40
N SER A 43 33.55 -5.39 -2.70
CA SER A 43 34.84 -4.70 -2.80
C SER A 43 34.85 -3.72 -3.98
N LEU A 44 35.66 -2.66 -3.92
CA LEU A 44 35.78 -1.69 -5.00
C LEU A 44 36.16 -2.37 -6.34
N HIS A 45 37.07 -3.33 -6.29
CA HIS A 45 37.45 -4.13 -7.46
C HIS A 45 36.25 -4.86 -8.06
N ALA A 46 35.43 -5.55 -7.22
CA ALA A 46 34.25 -6.25 -7.71
C ALA A 46 33.18 -5.29 -8.26
N VAL A 47 33.03 -4.09 -7.68
CA VAL A 47 32.13 -3.05 -8.20
C VAL A 47 32.55 -2.63 -9.61
N THR A 48 33.83 -2.36 -9.83
CA THR A 48 34.33 -1.93 -11.14
C THR A 48 34.27 -3.03 -12.20
N GLU A 49 34.50 -4.28 -11.82
CA GLU A 49 34.28 -5.45 -12.68
C GLU A 49 32.80 -5.63 -13.07
N GLN A 50 31.89 -5.45 -12.14
CA GLN A 50 30.43 -5.49 -12.43
C GLN A 50 30.04 -4.40 -13.43
N LEU A 51 30.54 -3.18 -13.26
CA LEU A 51 30.26 -2.06 -14.16
C LEU A 51 30.85 -2.30 -15.56
N ALA A 52 32.06 -2.86 -15.67
CA ALA A 52 32.64 -3.24 -16.93
C ALA A 52 31.89 -4.40 -17.60
N GLY A 53 31.51 -5.43 -16.80
CA GLY A 53 30.70 -6.55 -17.29
C GLY A 53 29.30 -6.13 -17.75
N ALA A 54 28.71 -5.09 -17.16
CA ALA A 54 27.48 -4.47 -17.61
C ALA A 54 27.67 -3.57 -18.86
N GLY A 55 28.92 -3.32 -19.28
CA GLY A 55 29.25 -2.45 -20.41
C GLY A 55 29.04 -0.96 -20.13
N THR A 56 28.99 -0.54 -18.85
CA THR A 56 28.82 0.87 -18.45
C THR A 56 30.16 1.62 -18.45
N VAL A 57 31.25 0.91 -18.18
CA VAL A 57 32.65 1.41 -18.35
C VAL A 57 33.40 0.48 -19.28
N ALA A 58 34.37 1.02 -20.06
CA ALA A 58 35.11 0.23 -21.02
C ALA A 58 36.06 -0.78 -20.34
N PHE A 59 36.71 -0.38 -19.25
CA PHE A 59 37.66 -1.19 -18.52
C PHE A 59 37.55 -0.97 -17.00
N ALA A 60 37.53 -2.06 -16.22
CA ALA A 60 37.40 -2.02 -14.78
C ALA A 60 38.60 -1.36 -14.08
N LEU A 61 39.84 -1.77 -14.46
CA LEU A 61 41.06 -1.33 -13.80
C LEU A 61 41.30 0.18 -13.90
N PRO A 62 41.21 0.83 -15.08
CA PRO A 62 41.31 2.28 -15.18
C PRO A 62 40.29 3.01 -14.31
N PHE A 63 39.05 2.54 -14.25
CA PHE A 63 37.99 3.15 -13.39
C PHE A 63 38.29 2.96 -11.91
N GLU A 64 38.75 1.79 -11.49
CA GLU A 64 39.17 1.53 -10.12
C GLU A 64 40.32 2.47 -9.68
N LEU A 65 41.36 2.60 -10.53
CA LEU A 65 42.50 3.48 -10.27
C LEU A 65 42.05 4.96 -10.14
N GLN A 66 41.13 5.40 -11.02
CA GLN A 66 40.55 6.74 -10.97
C GLN A 66 39.77 6.98 -9.66
N LEU A 67 38.97 6.03 -9.23
CA LEU A 67 38.24 6.13 -7.97
C LEU A 67 39.19 6.19 -6.77
N ARG A 68 40.27 5.40 -6.77
CA ARG A 68 41.29 5.40 -5.71
C ARG A 68 42.08 6.72 -5.69
N ALA A 69 42.53 7.17 -6.85
CA ALA A 69 43.33 8.41 -6.98
C ALA A 69 42.56 9.66 -6.52
N ARG A 70 41.22 9.64 -6.64
CA ARG A 70 40.33 10.73 -6.20
C ARG A 70 39.77 10.53 -4.79
N GLY A 71 40.14 9.45 -4.07
CA GLY A 71 39.62 9.16 -2.76
C GLY A 71 38.10 8.81 -2.72
N LEU A 72 37.51 8.44 -3.88
CA LEU A 72 36.10 8.15 -4.02
C LEU A 72 35.76 6.69 -3.66
N GLY A 73 36.72 5.78 -3.73
CA GLY A 73 36.51 4.35 -3.47
C GLY A 73 35.74 4.03 -2.19
N PRO A 74 36.13 4.57 -1.02
CA PRO A 74 35.41 4.34 0.26
C PRO A 74 34.01 4.97 0.30
N GLN A 75 33.71 5.88 -0.61
CA GLN A 75 32.42 6.61 -0.65
C GLN A 75 31.37 5.92 -1.54
N VAL A 76 31.78 4.90 -2.31
CA VAL A 76 30.86 4.10 -3.13
C VAL A 76 29.86 3.39 -2.24
N LYS A 77 28.57 3.59 -2.51
CA LYS A 77 27.48 3.02 -1.71
C LYS A 77 26.87 1.81 -2.43
N ALA A 78 26.43 0.84 -1.64
CA ALA A 78 25.62 -0.26 -2.15
C ALA A 78 24.24 0.24 -2.57
N GLY A 79 23.65 -0.38 -3.60
CA GLY A 79 22.34 -0.02 -4.13
C GLY A 79 22.12 -0.49 -5.56
N GLU A 80 20.93 -0.32 -6.06
CA GLU A 80 20.57 -0.55 -7.46
C GLU A 80 20.56 0.81 -8.18
N TYR A 81 21.39 0.94 -9.20
CA TYR A 81 21.63 2.23 -9.87
C TYR A 81 21.22 2.16 -11.33
N ALA A 82 20.51 3.18 -11.82
CA ALA A 82 20.33 3.45 -13.22
C ALA A 82 21.52 4.26 -13.72
N ILE A 83 22.31 3.67 -14.60
CA ILE A 83 23.45 4.32 -15.26
C ILE A 83 22.99 4.79 -16.63
N PRO A 84 22.94 6.11 -16.89
CA PRO A 84 22.47 6.65 -18.15
C PRO A 84 23.33 6.19 -19.36
N ALA A 85 22.73 6.23 -20.55
CA ALA A 85 23.45 6.02 -21.77
C ALA A 85 24.66 6.99 -21.85
N HIS A 86 25.80 6.48 -22.31
CA HIS A 86 27.03 7.24 -22.48
C HIS A 86 27.55 7.96 -21.22
N ALA A 87 27.12 7.53 -20.01
CA ALA A 87 27.60 8.13 -18.77
C ALA A 87 29.12 7.98 -18.65
N SER A 88 29.83 9.10 -18.40
CA SER A 88 31.29 9.10 -18.19
C SER A 88 31.64 8.43 -16.85
N MET A 89 32.91 8.06 -16.64
CA MET A 89 33.39 7.55 -15.37
C MET A 89 33.10 8.55 -14.21
N ALA A 90 33.24 9.85 -14.49
CA ALA A 90 32.89 10.91 -13.55
C ALA A 90 31.41 10.85 -13.14
N ALA A 91 30.50 10.75 -14.12
CA ALA A 91 29.08 10.67 -13.88
C ALA A 91 28.70 9.40 -13.10
N ILE A 92 29.27 8.25 -13.50
CA ILE A 92 29.05 6.98 -12.78
C ILE A 92 29.54 7.07 -11.33
N ALA A 93 30.73 7.59 -11.09
CA ALA A 93 31.28 7.79 -9.75
C ALA A 93 30.36 8.69 -8.91
N ALA A 94 29.88 9.80 -9.46
CA ALA A 94 28.97 10.71 -8.79
C ALA A 94 27.65 10.01 -8.41
N ILE A 95 27.08 9.17 -9.29
CA ILE A 95 25.88 8.38 -9.01
C ILE A 95 26.12 7.43 -7.83
N LEU A 96 27.21 6.66 -7.86
CA LEU A 96 27.53 5.67 -6.82
C LEU A 96 27.83 6.32 -5.46
N VAL A 97 28.55 7.44 -5.45
CA VAL A 97 28.90 8.19 -4.24
C VAL A 97 27.68 8.88 -3.66
N SER A 98 26.81 9.44 -4.48
CA SER A 98 25.56 10.06 -4.00
C SER A 98 24.67 9.06 -3.25
N GLY A 99 24.67 7.80 -3.65
CA GLY A 99 23.82 6.76 -3.09
C GLY A 99 22.33 6.90 -3.50
N LYS A 100 22.03 7.70 -4.51
CA LYS A 100 20.68 7.82 -5.09
C LYS A 100 20.35 6.56 -5.88
N SER A 101 20.01 5.49 -5.17
CA SER A 101 19.62 4.22 -5.76
C SER A 101 18.17 4.25 -6.26
N ILE A 102 17.84 3.32 -7.14
CA ILE A 102 16.48 3.10 -7.63
C ILE A 102 15.57 2.85 -6.43
N GLN A 103 14.47 3.60 -6.37
CA GLN A 103 13.42 3.42 -5.37
C GLN A 103 12.30 2.58 -5.97
N HIS A 104 12.05 1.43 -5.35
CA HIS A 104 10.86 0.63 -5.60
C HIS A 104 9.73 1.10 -4.70
N ARG A 105 8.50 0.84 -5.09
CA ARG A 105 7.32 1.23 -4.31
C ARG A 105 6.34 0.06 -4.17
N LEU A 106 5.80 -0.09 -2.98
CA LEU A 106 4.66 -0.96 -2.69
C LEU A 106 3.52 -0.11 -2.16
N THR A 107 2.39 -0.09 -2.86
CA THR A 107 1.18 0.60 -2.41
C THR A 107 0.28 -0.40 -1.70
N VAL A 108 -0.05 -0.11 -0.45
CA VAL A 108 -1.00 -0.85 0.37
C VAL A 108 -2.31 -0.08 0.37
N ALA A 109 -3.34 -0.66 -0.22
CA ALA A 109 -4.67 -0.05 -0.25
C ALA A 109 -5.31 -0.06 1.16
N GLU A 110 -6.08 0.97 1.46
CA GLU A 110 -6.89 1.07 2.66
C GLU A 110 -7.93 -0.06 2.71
N GLY A 111 -8.29 -0.51 3.90
CA GLY A 111 -9.29 -1.56 4.09
C GLY A 111 -8.83 -2.98 3.77
N LEU A 112 -7.55 -3.21 3.44
CA LEU A 112 -6.98 -4.56 3.36
C LEU A 112 -6.76 -5.12 4.77
N THR A 113 -6.97 -6.43 4.93
CA THR A 113 -6.61 -7.12 6.17
C THR A 113 -5.10 -7.28 6.29
N SER A 114 -4.60 -7.48 7.51
CA SER A 114 -3.16 -7.67 7.74
C SER A 114 -2.63 -8.92 7.01
N GLU A 115 -3.44 -9.95 6.85
CA GLU A 115 -3.07 -11.12 6.05
C GLU A 115 -2.93 -10.78 4.56
N MET A 116 -3.84 -9.97 4.01
CA MET A 116 -3.76 -9.52 2.61
C MET A 116 -2.50 -8.67 2.38
N VAL A 117 -2.21 -7.73 3.29
CA VAL A 117 -0.99 -6.91 3.23
C VAL A 117 0.27 -7.78 3.33
N TRP A 118 0.28 -8.75 4.27
CA TRP A 118 1.38 -9.69 4.41
C TRP A 118 1.62 -10.50 3.13
N LYS A 119 0.56 -10.97 2.47
CA LYS A 119 0.64 -11.66 1.17
C LYS A 119 1.22 -10.76 0.08
N LEU A 120 0.83 -9.48 0.01
CA LEU A 120 1.41 -8.51 -0.93
C LEU A 120 2.92 -8.34 -0.71
N VAL A 121 3.34 -8.14 0.54
CA VAL A 121 4.76 -8.01 0.90
C VAL A 121 5.52 -9.30 0.60
N LYS A 122 4.92 -10.46 0.86
CA LYS A 122 5.54 -11.77 0.59
C LYS A 122 5.75 -12.00 -0.91
N ALA A 123 4.82 -11.56 -1.74
CA ALA A 123 4.84 -11.74 -3.19
C ALA A 123 5.78 -10.76 -3.91
N ASP A 124 6.23 -9.68 -3.27
CA ASP A 124 7.09 -8.69 -3.92
C ASP A 124 8.47 -9.30 -4.27
N PRO A 125 8.89 -9.24 -5.56
CA PRO A 125 10.12 -9.90 -6.03
C PRO A 125 11.41 -9.13 -5.67
N VAL A 126 11.29 -7.87 -5.27
CA VAL A 126 12.44 -7.01 -4.95
C VAL A 126 12.84 -7.14 -3.48
N LEU A 127 11.85 -7.41 -2.62
CA LEU A 127 12.08 -7.64 -1.19
C LEU A 127 12.74 -9.00 -0.95
N VAL A 128 13.58 -9.07 0.08
CA VAL A 128 14.31 -10.30 0.42
C VAL A 128 13.97 -10.84 1.82
N GLY A 129 14.36 -12.08 2.09
CA GLY A 129 14.17 -12.72 3.38
C GLY A 129 12.73 -13.12 3.67
N ASP A 130 12.51 -13.67 4.86
CA ASP A 130 11.18 -14.05 5.33
C ASP A 130 10.39 -12.82 5.80
N ALA A 131 9.07 -12.91 5.65
CA ALA A 131 8.13 -11.89 6.14
C ALA A 131 7.81 -12.05 7.64
N GLY A 132 8.14 -13.18 8.23
CA GLY A 132 7.73 -13.54 9.59
C GLY A 132 6.24 -13.87 9.68
N PRO A 133 5.66 -13.88 10.89
CA PRO A 133 4.25 -14.14 11.10
C PRO A 133 3.38 -13.01 10.55
N VAL A 134 2.11 -13.32 10.28
CA VAL A 134 1.12 -12.30 9.90
C VAL A 134 0.98 -11.28 11.04
N PRO A 135 1.12 -9.98 10.77
CA PRO A 135 0.96 -8.94 11.79
C PRO A 135 -0.47 -8.92 12.34
N GLN A 136 -0.63 -8.42 13.57
CA GLN A 136 -1.94 -8.28 14.18
C GLN A 136 -2.85 -7.36 13.35
N GLU A 137 -4.14 -7.69 13.26
CA GLU A 137 -5.10 -6.92 12.48
C GLU A 137 -5.18 -5.46 12.93
N GLY A 138 -5.22 -4.54 11.96
CA GLY A 138 -5.32 -3.08 12.17
C GLY A 138 -4.02 -2.41 12.64
N THR A 139 -2.87 -3.11 12.59
CA THR A 139 -1.58 -2.54 13.05
C THR A 139 -0.72 -1.97 11.93
N LEU A 140 -1.11 -2.12 10.68
CA LEU A 140 -0.35 -1.65 9.53
C LEU A 140 -1.00 -0.40 8.95
N LEU A 141 -0.25 0.69 8.75
CA LEU A 141 -0.79 1.88 8.09
C LEU A 141 -0.81 1.65 6.58
N PRO A 142 -1.97 1.71 5.91
CA PRO A 142 -2.04 1.71 4.45
C PRO A 142 -1.42 3.00 3.89
N GLU A 143 -0.41 2.83 3.01
CA GLU A 143 0.32 3.93 2.41
C GLU A 143 1.14 3.41 1.21
N THR A 144 1.74 4.30 0.43
CA THR A 144 2.78 3.92 -0.53
C THR A 144 4.15 3.96 0.13
N TYR A 145 4.78 2.81 0.25
CA TYR A 145 6.09 2.63 0.86
C TYR A 145 7.19 2.57 -0.19
N LEU A 146 8.19 3.43 -0.03
CA LEU A 146 9.39 3.43 -0.86
C LEU A 146 10.47 2.58 -0.19
N PHE A 147 11.16 1.77 -0.98
CA PHE A 147 12.24 0.92 -0.50
C PHE A 147 13.27 0.66 -1.60
N THR A 148 14.47 0.25 -1.19
CA THR A 148 15.54 -0.13 -2.12
C THR A 148 15.64 -1.65 -2.22
N ARG A 149 16.15 -2.14 -3.33
CA ARG A 149 16.45 -3.57 -3.49
C ARG A 149 17.33 -4.07 -2.35
N GLY A 150 16.97 -5.23 -1.81
CA GLY A 150 17.63 -5.82 -0.63
C GLY A 150 17.00 -5.45 0.71
N MET A 151 15.98 -4.59 0.75
CA MET A 151 15.16 -4.43 1.95
C MET A 151 14.47 -5.75 2.30
N THR A 152 14.46 -6.11 3.60
CA THR A 152 13.78 -7.33 4.04
C THR A 152 12.28 -7.11 4.18
N ARG A 153 11.49 -8.16 3.88
CA ARG A 153 10.03 -8.18 4.06
C ARG A 153 9.63 -7.82 5.49
N ALA A 154 10.30 -8.43 6.48
CA ALA A 154 10.04 -8.15 7.89
C ALA A 154 10.28 -6.66 8.25
N ARG A 155 11.32 -6.03 7.67
CA ARG A 155 11.61 -4.61 7.90
C ARG A 155 10.52 -3.70 7.32
N LEU A 156 10.02 -4.02 6.13
CA LEU A 156 8.94 -3.24 5.50
C LEU A 156 7.64 -3.34 6.33
N LEU A 157 7.27 -4.54 6.81
CA LEU A 157 6.11 -4.72 7.70
C LEU A 157 6.29 -3.97 9.03
N ALA A 158 7.49 -3.99 9.61
CA ALA A 158 7.79 -3.22 10.81
C ALA A 158 7.71 -1.71 10.57
N GLN A 159 8.09 -1.22 9.39
CA GLN A 159 7.94 0.18 9.00
C GLN A 159 6.46 0.58 8.91
N MET A 160 5.60 -0.28 8.33
CA MET A 160 4.16 -0.06 8.27
C MET A 160 3.54 0.01 9.68
N ALA A 161 3.96 -0.87 10.57
CA ALA A 161 3.49 -0.90 11.95
C ALA A 161 3.96 0.33 12.74
N ALA A 162 5.21 0.73 12.58
CA ALA A 162 5.73 1.95 13.19
C ALA A 162 5.01 3.21 12.68
N ALA A 163 4.68 3.27 11.39
CA ALA A 163 3.92 4.36 10.80
C ALA A 163 2.51 4.47 11.42
N GLN A 164 1.82 3.33 11.64
CA GLN A 164 0.52 3.30 12.31
C GLN A 164 0.61 3.82 13.75
N THR A 165 1.57 3.35 14.51
CA THR A 165 1.80 3.79 15.90
C THR A 165 2.09 5.29 15.95
N THR A 166 3.04 5.76 15.14
CA THR A 166 3.42 7.18 15.08
C THR A 166 2.22 8.06 14.71
N PHE A 167 1.40 7.63 13.76
CA PHE A 167 0.21 8.37 13.35
C PHE A 167 -0.81 8.47 14.49
N LEU A 168 -1.08 7.37 15.17
CA LEU A 168 -2.02 7.34 16.30
C LEU A 168 -1.52 8.19 17.48
N ASP A 169 -0.25 8.08 17.85
CA ASP A 169 0.33 8.84 18.96
C ASP A 169 0.24 10.35 18.69
N ALA A 170 0.50 10.78 17.45
CA ALA A 170 0.43 12.19 17.07
C ALA A 170 -0.99 12.78 17.15
N HIS A 171 -2.04 11.96 16.94
CA HIS A 171 -3.41 12.46 16.84
C HIS A 171 -4.28 12.10 18.05
N TRP A 172 -3.85 11.15 18.88
CA TRP A 172 -4.62 10.68 20.03
C TRP A 172 -4.89 11.75 21.07
N ALA A 173 -3.89 12.58 21.38
CA ALA A 173 -4.03 13.65 22.37
C ALA A 173 -5.02 14.76 21.91
N ALA A 174 -5.11 14.99 20.60
CA ALA A 174 -5.97 15.99 19.99
C ALA A 174 -7.38 15.48 19.62
N ARG A 175 -7.76 14.27 20.02
CA ARG A 175 -9.06 13.71 19.72
C ARG A 175 -10.20 14.50 20.38
N ALA A 176 -11.38 14.47 19.78
CA ALA A 176 -12.58 15.09 20.32
C ALA A 176 -12.88 14.57 21.74
N PRO A 177 -13.38 15.42 22.65
CA PRO A 177 -13.79 14.99 23.98
C PRO A 177 -15.07 14.13 23.91
N GLY A 178 -15.26 13.28 24.94
CA GLY A 178 -16.50 12.51 25.09
C GLY A 178 -16.72 11.43 24.03
N LEU A 179 -15.65 10.90 23.41
CA LEU A 179 -15.74 9.72 22.55
C LEU A 179 -16.06 8.47 23.38
N PRO A 180 -16.84 7.51 22.83
CA PRO A 180 -17.29 6.31 23.55
C PRO A 180 -16.22 5.21 23.62
N PHE A 181 -14.96 5.56 23.52
CA PHE A 181 -13.79 4.68 23.62
C PHE A 181 -12.64 5.41 24.28
N THR A 182 -11.76 4.65 24.96
CA THR A 182 -10.73 5.19 25.84
C THR A 182 -9.30 4.81 25.42
N THR A 183 -9.15 3.92 24.45
CA THR A 183 -7.85 3.45 23.99
C THR A 183 -7.66 3.67 22.49
N PRO A 184 -6.40 3.91 22.01
CA PRO A 184 -6.11 4.01 20.58
C PRO A 184 -6.57 2.77 19.80
N ARG A 185 -6.46 1.58 20.39
CA ARG A 185 -6.90 0.34 19.74
C ARG A 185 -8.41 0.33 19.47
N GLN A 186 -9.23 0.82 20.40
CA GLN A 186 -10.67 0.94 20.18
C GLN A 186 -11.00 1.92 19.05
N ALA A 187 -10.25 3.01 18.92
CA ALA A 187 -10.37 3.91 17.77
C ALA A 187 -10.04 3.20 16.45
N VAL A 188 -8.98 2.38 16.41
CA VAL A 188 -8.64 1.58 15.21
C VAL A 188 -9.74 0.57 14.88
N ILE A 189 -10.35 -0.06 15.90
CA ILE A 189 -11.49 -0.98 15.69
C ILE A 189 -12.63 -0.25 14.98
N LEU A 190 -13.06 0.89 15.50
CA LEU A 190 -14.14 1.66 14.91
C LEU A 190 -13.74 2.21 13.52
N ALA A 191 -12.52 2.71 13.37
CA ALA A 191 -12.01 3.20 12.08
C ALA A 191 -11.98 2.11 11.00
N SER A 192 -11.66 0.86 11.37
CA SER A 192 -11.68 -0.26 10.43
C SER A 192 -13.10 -0.59 9.93
N ILE A 193 -14.11 -0.34 10.75
CA ILE A 193 -15.52 -0.48 10.34
C ILE A 193 -15.90 0.66 9.39
N VAL A 194 -15.62 1.91 9.78
CA VAL A 194 -15.87 3.10 8.95
C VAL A 194 -15.20 2.97 7.58
N GLU A 195 -13.94 2.49 7.54
CA GLU A 195 -13.18 2.26 6.30
C GLU A 195 -13.89 1.31 5.34
N LYS A 196 -14.57 0.29 5.89
CA LYS A 196 -15.26 -0.72 5.08
C LYS A 196 -16.69 -0.35 4.71
N GLU A 197 -17.28 0.69 5.33
CA GLU A 197 -18.64 1.14 5.04
C GLU A 197 -18.72 2.05 3.82
N THR A 198 -17.74 2.91 3.60
CA THR A 198 -17.79 3.86 2.48
C THR A 198 -16.43 4.06 1.83
N ALA A 199 -16.46 4.09 0.51
CA ALA A 199 -15.34 4.55 -0.30
C ALA A 199 -15.36 6.08 -0.53
N LEU A 200 -16.44 6.79 -0.10
CA LEU A 200 -16.61 8.22 -0.32
C LEU A 200 -15.95 9.04 0.79
N PRO A 201 -14.90 9.81 0.49
CA PRO A 201 -14.21 10.62 1.50
C PRO A 201 -15.14 11.59 2.24
N ASP A 202 -16.09 12.20 1.52
CA ASP A 202 -17.02 13.19 2.07
C ASP A 202 -18.00 12.61 3.09
N GLU A 203 -18.34 11.32 2.99
CA GLU A 203 -19.26 10.65 3.90
C GLU A 203 -18.57 10.02 5.11
N ARG A 204 -17.28 9.73 5.01
CA ARG A 204 -16.52 8.99 6.03
C ARG A 204 -16.66 9.59 7.43
N ARG A 205 -16.57 10.91 7.55
CA ARG A 205 -16.72 11.60 8.83
C ARG A 205 -18.14 11.51 9.37
N HIS A 206 -19.16 11.56 8.51
CA HIS A 206 -20.56 11.46 8.91
C HIS A 206 -20.91 10.03 9.35
N ILE A 207 -20.42 9.01 8.64
CA ILE A 207 -20.57 7.61 9.08
C ILE A 207 -19.88 7.38 10.42
N ALA A 208 -18.69 7.93 10.63
CA ALA A 208 -18.01 7.87 11.93
C ALA A 208 -18.85 8.51 13.05
N GLN A 209 -19.48 9.63 12.78
CA GLN A 209 -20.41 10.29 13.71
C GLN A 209 -21.60 9.38 14.07
N VAL A 210 -22.25 8.75 13.08
CA VAL A 210 -23.36 7.80 13.34
C VAL A 210 -22.92 6.68 14.27
N PHE A 211 -21.78 6.03 14.00
CA PHE A 211 -21.30 4.94 14.85
C PHE A 211 -20.89 5.41 16.25
N VAL A 212 -20.28 6.58 16.36
CA VAL A 212 -19.98 7.19 17.67
C VAL A 212 -21.27 7.46 18.45
N ASN A 213 -22.32 7.98 17.81
CA ASN A 213 -23.61 8.22 18.46
C ASN A 213 -24.29 6.92 18.88
N ARG A 214 -24.27 5.88 18.04
CA ARG A 214 -24.79 4.55 18.40
C ARG A 214 -24.09 3.99 19.64
N LEU A 215 -22.77 4.02 19.68
CA LEU A 215 -22.00 3.56 20.84
C LEU A 215 -22.33 4.35 22.10
N LYS A 216 -22.50 5.68 22.03
CA LYS A 216 -22.91 6.52 23.16
C LYS A 216 -24.30 6.15 23.70
N GLN A 217 -25.19 5.70 22.83
CA GLN A 217 -26.55 5.29 23.19
C GLN A 217 -26.70 3.79 23.52
N GLY A 218 -25.58 3.03 23.52
CA GLY A 218 -25.63 1.58 23.73
C GLY A 218 -26.28 0.81 22.59
N MET A 219 -26.38 1.42 21.40
CA MET A 219 -26.94 0.77 20.22
C MET A 219 -25.90 -0.13 19.55
N ARG A 220 -26.35 -1.22 18.96
CA ARG A 220 -25.52 -2.10 18.12
C ARG A 220 -25.06 -1.37 16.87
N LEU A 221 -23.83 -1.65 16.40
CA LEU A 221 -23.29 -0.98 15.21
C LEU A 221 -23.98 -1.45 13.91
N GLN A 222 -24.36 -2.72 13.81
CA GLN A 222 -25.07 -3.31 12.66
C GLN A 222 -24.41 -3.00 11.33
N SER A 223 -23.14 -3.37 11.22
CA SER A 223 -22.28 -3.14 10.05
C SER A 223 -22.04 -4.44 9.31
N ASP A 224 -22.44 -4.52 8.06
CA ASP A 224 -22.29 -5.70 7.18
C ASP A 224 -20.84 -6.19 7.05
N PRO A 225 -19.82 -5.31 6.88
CA PRO A 225 -18.42 -5.72 6.85
C PRO A 225 -17.95 -6.54 8.06
N THR A 226 -18.56 -6.35 9.21
CA THR A 226 -18.22 -7.10 10.43
C THR A 226 -18.67 -8.56 10.35
N ILE A 227 -19.80 -8.83 9.68
CA ILE A 227 -20.26 -10.19 9.37
C ILE A 227 -19.27 -10.86 8.42
N ILE A 228 -18.92 -10.18 7.32
CA ILE A 228 -17.98 -10.67 6.31
C ILE A 228 -16.65 -11.04 6.97
N TYR A 229 -16.10 -10.14 7.80
CA TYR A 229 -14.85 -10.42 8.50
C TYR A 229 -14.98 -11.60 9.48
N GLY A 230 -16.06 -11.68 10.21
CA GLY A 230 -16.32 -12.79 11.13
C GLY A 230 -16.35 -14.17 10.47
N LEU A 231 -16.81 -14.23 9.21
CA LEU A 231 -16.95 -15.47 8.43
C LEU A 231 -15.68 -15.78 7.62
N THR A 232 -15.10 -14.78 6.94
CA THR A 232 -14.10 -14.99 5.89
C THR A 232 -12.76 -14.33 6.17
N ARG A 233 -12.59 -13.64 7.31
CA ARG A 233 -11.43 -12.79 7.59
C ARG A 233 -11.25 -11.67 6.55
N GLY A 234 -12.37 -11.14 6.05
CA GLY A 234 -12.40 -9.99 5.15
C GLY A 234 -12.31 -10.32 3.66
N TYR A 235 -12.26 -11.59 3.29
CA TYR A 235 -12.41 -12.00 1.89
C TYR A 235 -13.86 -11.91 1.44
N PRO A 236 -14.14 -11.65 0.14
CA PRO A 236 -15.51 -11.59 -0.37
C PRO A 236 -16.28 -12.89 -0.10
N LEU A 237 -17.56 -12.78 0.30
CA LEU A 237 -18.45 -13.93 0.49
C LEU A 237 -18.80 -14.63 -0.84
N GLY A 238 -18.72 -13.93 -1.97
CA GLY A 238 -19.18 -14.43 -3.28
C GLY A 238 -20.70 -14.43 -3.47
N HIS A 239 -21.44 -13.99 -2.47
CA HIS A 239 -22.91 -13.84 -2.50
C HIS A 239 -23.34 -12.71 -1.54
N GLY A 240 -24.58 -12.28 -1.64
CA GLY A 240 -25.16 -11.35 -0.66
C GLY A 240 -25.29 -11.99 0.73
N ILE A 241 -25.22 -11.17 1.80
CA ILE A 241 -25.37 -11.66 3.17
C ILE A 241 -26.75 -12.30 3.34
N ARG A 242 -26.78 -13.54 3.83
CA ARG A 242 -27.98 -14.31 4.08
C ARG A 242 -28.53 -14.04 5.47
N GLN A 243 -29.83 -14.31 5.69
CA GLN A 243 -30.44 -14.13 7.02
C GLN A 243 -29.72 -14.95 8.10
N SER A 244 -29.33 -16.20 7.79
CA SER A 244 -28.58 -17.04 8.73
C SER A 244 -27.19 -16.49 9.10
N GLU A 245 -26.58 -15.67 8.22
CA GLU A 245 -25.31 -15.00 8.49
C GLU A 245 -25.50 -13.70 9.29
N LEU A 246 -26.62 -12.99 9.06
CA LEU A 246 -27.06 -11.86 9.89
C LEU A 246 -27.32 -12.28 11.33
N ASP A 247 -27.98 -13.43 11.52
CA ASP A 247 -28.33 -13.98 12.84
C ASP A 247 -27.17 -14.79 13.45
N GLY A 248 -26.13 -15.05 12.68
CA GLY A 248 -25.01 -15.91 13.05
C GLY A 248 -24.16 -15.31 14.18
N ALA A 249 -24.00 -16.06 15.28
CA ALA A 249 -23.24 -15.64 16.44
C ALA A 249 -21.73 -15.77 16.19
N THR A 250 -21.10 -14.75 15.61
CA THR A 250 -19.64 -14.61 15.59
C THR A 250 -19.21 -13.47 16.53
N PRO A 251 -18.00 -13.51 17.11
CA PRO A 251 -17.52 -12.41 17.96
C PRO A 251 -17.45 -11.06 17.24
N TYR A 252 -17.47 -11.05 15.90
CA TYR A 252 -17.39 -9.84 15.09
C TYR A 252 -18.75 -9.34 14.61
N ASN A 253 -19.81 -10.16 14.64
CA ASN A 253 -21.10 -9.79 14.08
C ASN A 253 -21.78 -8.70 14.94
N THR A 254 -21.66 -7.45 14.52
CA THR A 254 -22.25 -6.29 15.21
C THR A 254 -23.77 -6.17 15.12
N TYR A 255 -24.45 -7.12 14.46
CA TYR A 255 -25.91 -7.26 14.54
C TYR A 255 -26.35 -8.02 15.80
N VAL A 256 -25.48 -8.84 16.37
CA VAL A 256 -25.79 -9.68 17.55
C VAL A 256 -24.99 -9.34 18.79
N ILE A 257 -23.81 -8.70 18.65
CA ILE A 257 -23.01 -8.22 19.78
C ILE A 257 -23.30 -6.75 20.08
N ASP A 258 -23.13 -6.34 21.33
CA ASP A 258 -23.20 -4.94 21.74
C ASP A 258 -21.80 -4.30 21.73
N GLY A 259 -21.71 -3.02 21.38
CA GLY A 259 -20.47 -2.27 21.36
C GLY A 259 -19.51 -2.62 20.20
N LEU A 260 -18.20 -2.49 20.46
CA LEU A 260 -17.15 -2.79 19.49
C LEU A 260 -16.84 -4.29 19.43
N PRO A 261 -16.52 -4.84 18.25
CA PRO A 261 -15.99 -6.19 18.14
C PRO A 261 -14.62 -6.31 18.83
N PRO A 262 -14.11 -7.55 19.07
CA PRO A 262 -12.87 -7.78 19.83
C PRO A 262 -11.59 -7.25 19.15
N GLY A 263 -11.66 -6.92 17.87
CA GLY A 263 -10.54 -6.39 17.11
C GLY A 263 -10.96 -5.70 15.81
N PRO A 264 -10.01 -5.02 15.15
CA PRO A 264 -10.25 -4.44 13.82
C PRO A 264 -10.62 -5.49 12.78
N ILE A 265 -11.31 -5.08 11.73
CA ILE A 265 -11.71 -5.93 10.60
C ILE A 265 -10.88 -5.66 9.34
N ALA A 266 -10.00 -4.68 9.39
CA ALA A 266 -9.07 -4.28 8.33
C ALA A 266 -8.00 -3.34 8.90
N ASN A 267 -7.04 -2.95 8.08
CA ASN A 267 -6.15 -1.83 8.35
C ASN A 267 -6.79 -0.54 7.79
N PRO A 268 -7.25 0.38 8.65
CA PRO A 268 -7.87 1.62 8.20
C PRO A 268 -6.82 2.62 7.72
N GLY A 269 -7.20 3.46 6.76
CA GLY A 269 -6.42 4.61 6.33
C GLY A 269 -6.43 5.76 7.32
N LYS A 270 -5.59 6.76 7.06
CA LYS A 270 -5.47 7.96 7.89
C LYS A 270 -6.80 8.70 8.03
N ASP A 271 -7.55 8.82 6.95
CA ASP A 271 -8.81 9.55 6.93
C ASP A 271 -9.90 8.88 7.77
N ALA A 272 -9.98 7.54 7.78
CA ALA A 272 -10.90 6.82 8.64
C ALA A 272 -10.53 6.96 10.13
N LEU A 273 -9.23 6.93 10.45
CA LEU A 273 -8.74 7.19 11.81
C LEU A 273 -9.07 8.61 12.26
N LEU A 274 -8.82 9.62 11.44
CA LEU A 274 -9.16 11.03 11.76
C LEU A 274 -10.66 11.24 11.88
N ALA A 275 -11.47 10.59 11.03
CA ALA A 275 -12.91 10.67 11.08
C ALA A 275 -13.47 10.17 12.43
N VAL A 276 -12.92 9.07 12.93
CA VAL A 276 -13.33 8.50 14.23
C VAL A 276 -12.80 9.31 15.41
N LEU A 277 -11.58 9.84 15.32
CA LEU A 277 -10.99 10.67 16.37
C LEU A 277 -11.67 12.05 16.46
N ASN A 278 -12.17 12.58 15.34
CA ASN A 278 -12.79 13.90 15.26
C ASN A 278 -14.07 13.86 14.39
N PRO A 279 -15.13 13.14 14.81
CA PRO A 279 -16.39 13.12 14.11
C PRO A 279 -17.04 14.51 14.14
N PRO A 280 -17.79 14.93 13.10
CA PRO A 280 -18.55 16.17 13.15
C PRO A 280 -19.65 16.11 14.22
N PRO A 281 -20.13 17.24 14.71
CA PRO A 281 -21.32 17.26 15.57
C PRO A 281 -22.57 16.85 14.76
N GLY A 282 -23.56 16.23 15.43
CA GLY A 282 -24.83 15.82 14.84
C GLY A 282 -25.47 14.68 15.62
N ASP A 283 -26.74 14.41 15.33
CA ASP A 283 -27.56 13.46 16.08
C ASP A 283 -27.96 12.24 15.26
N ASP A 284 -27.42 12.08 14.04
CA ASP A 284 -27.78 10.96 13.17
C ASP A 284 -27.33 9.62 13.77
N LEU A 285 -28.25 8.66 13.63
CA LEU A 285 -28.13 7.28 14.15
C LEU A 285 -28.22 6.24 13.04
N TYR A 286 -28.68 6.65 11.86
CA TYR A 286 -28.98 5.75 10.75
C TYR A 286 -28.46 6.34 9.44
N PHE A 287 -28.10 5.46 8.52
CA PHE A 287 -27.83 5.81 7.13
C PHE A 287 -28.28 4.69 6.21
N VAL A 288 -28.60 5.01 4.97
CA VAL A 288 -28.94 4.08 3.89
C VAL A 288 -28.53 4.68 2.56
N ALA A 289 -28.17 3.85 1.59
CA ALA A 289 -27.86 4.32 0.25
C ALA A 289 -29.01 5.09 -0.38
N ASP A 290 -28.73 6.17 -1.12
CA ASP A 290 -29.72 6.96 -1.87
C ASP A 290 -30.04 6.38 -3.26
N GLY A 291 -29.34 5.30 -3.65
CA GLY A 291 -29.42 4.72 -4.99
C GLY A 291 -28.73 5.51 -6.10
N LYS A 292 -28.04 6.60 -5.77
CA LYS A 292 -27.28 7.47 -6.70
C LYS A 292 -25.79 7.52 -6.34
N GLY A 293 -25.36 6.66 -5.42
CA GLY A 293 -23.96 6.55 -4.99
C GLY A 293 -23.62 7.34 -3.73
N LYS A 294 -24.61 7.89 -3.00
CA LYS A 294 -24.46 8.55 -1.71
C LYS A 294 -25.34 7.92 -0.65
N SER A 295 -25.17 8.36 0.60
CA SER A 295 -25.98 7.95 1.73
C SER A 295 -26.96 9.03 2.18
N LEU A 296 -28.16 8.62 2.60
CA LEU A 296 -29.13 9.44 3.32
C LEU A 296 -29.00 9.13 4.80
N PHE A 297 -28.81 10.15 5.61
CA PHE A 297 -28.65 10.07 7.05
C PHE A 297 -29.96 10.39 7.76
N ALA A 298 -30.14 9.89 8.97
CA ALA A 298 -31.34 10.13 9.76
C ALA A 298 -31.06 10.02 11.27
N ALA A 299 -31.64 10.92 12.05
CA ALA A 299 -31.58 10.89 13.52
C ALA A 299 -32.65 9.95 14.13
N SER A 300 -33.71 9.61 13.41
CA SER A 300 -34.82 8.80 13.90
C SER A 300 -35.10 7.58 13.02
N ILE A 301 -35.62 6.51 13.64
CA ILE A 301 -36.05 5.30 12.92
C ILE A 301 -37.21 5.59 11.94
N ALA A 302 -38.06 6.55 12.25
CA ALA A 302 -39.18 6.94 11.37
C ALA A 302 -38.65 7.58 10.07
N GLU A 303 -37.67 8.46 10.18
CA GLU A 303 -37.00 9.06 9.02
C GLU A 303 -36.21 8.02 8.23
N HIS A 304 -35.42 7.20 8.89
CA HIS A 304 -34.69 6.09 8.27
C HIS A 304 -35.63 5.17 7.48
N SER A 305 -36.79 4.80 8.05
CA SER A 305 -37.77 3.96 7.37
C SER A 305 -38.31 4.61 6.08
N ARG A 306 -38.51 5.93 6.08
CA ARG A 306 -38.85 6.68 4.85
C ARG A 306 -37.74 6.61 3.81
N ASN A 307 -36.49 6.83 4.22
CA ASN A 307 -35.31 6.78 3.36
C ASN A 307 -35.13 5.38 2.75
N VAL A 308 -35.28 4.32 3.55
CA VAL A 308 -35.25 2.92 3.07
C VAL A 308 -36.35 2.65 2.03
N SER A 309 -37.57 3.16 2.27
CA SER A 309 -38.68 3.00 1.36
C SER A 309 -38.42 3.72 0.03
N ALA A 310 -37.85 4.92 0.05
CA ALA A 310 -37.46 5.68 -1.14
C ALA A 310 -36.35 4.97 -1.91
N PHE A 311 -35.30 4.46 -1.22
CA PHE A 311 -34.24 3.67 -1.81
C PHE A 311 -34.79 2.43 -2.55
N ARG A 312 -35.64 1.63 -1.88
CA ARG A 312 -36.26 0.44 -2.47
C ARG A 312 -37.11 0.76 -3.69
N ALA A 313 -37.82 1.90 -3.69
CA ALA A 313 -38.58 2.35 -4.86
C ALA A 313 -37.64 2.66 -6.05
N THR A 314 -36.53 3.34 -5.80
CA THR A 314 -35.51 3.63 -6.82
C THR A 314 -34.89 2.35 -7.40
N GLU A 315 -34.55 1.38 -6.56
CA GLU A 315 -33.96 0.11 -7.01
C GLU A 315 -34.95 -0.72 -7.85
N ARG A 316 -36.26 -0.73 -7.50
CA ARG A 316 -37.28 -1.39 -8.32
C ARG A 316 -37.39 -0.79 -9.73
N LEU A 317 -37.21 0.52 -9.88
CA LEU A 317 -37.23 1.19 -11.19
C LEU A 317 -36.01 0.84 -12.05
N LYS A 318 -34.87 0.51 -11.44
CA LYS A 318 -33.63 0.12 -12.15
C LYS A 318 -33.66 -1.35 -12.61
N THR A 319 -34.42 -2.21 -11.93
CA THR A 319 -34.55 -3.63 -12.31
C THR A 319 -35.56 -3.73 -13.46
N PRO A 320 -35.20 -4.18 -14.67
CA PRO A 320 -36.14 -4.39 -15.75
C PRO A 320 -37.23 -5.37 -15.28
N GLN A 321 -38.47 -4.94 -15.29
CA GLN A 321 -39.61 -5.86 -15.08
C GLN A 321 -39.64 -6.81 -16.28
N VAL A 322 -39.23 -8.06 -16.11
CA VAL A 322 -39.50 -9.10 -17.07
C VAL A 322 -41.04 -9.29 -17.10
N PRO A 323 -41.72 -8.99 -18.19
CA PRO A 323 -43.18 -9.18 -18.25
C PRO A 323 -43.51 -10.64 -17.94
N THR A 324 -44.33 -10.88 -16.92
CA THR A 324 -44.78 -12.21 -16.49
C THR A 324 -45.60 -12.93 -17.58
N ASP A 325 -45.97 -12.25 -18.64
CA ASP A 325 -46.75 -12.84 -19.75
C ASP A 325 -45.91 -13.67 -20.75
N SER A 326 -44.57 -13.50 -20.75
CA SER A 326 -43.70 -14.27 -21.66
C SER A 326 -43.45 -15.73 -21.22
N VAL A 327 -43.72 -16.07 -19.96
CA VAL A 327 -43.52 -17.44 -19.44
C VAL A 327 -44.70 -18.37 -19.72
N ARG A 328 -45.90 -17.82 -20.06
CA ARG A 328 -47.09 -18.65 -20.34
C ARG A 328 -47.17 -19.20 -21.74
N GLN A 329 -46.35 -18.75 -22.71
CA GLN A 329 -46.44 -19.18 -24.11
C GLN A 329 -45.41 -20.22 -24.54
N ALA A 330 -44.53 -20.71 -23.67
CA ALA A 330 -43.45 -21.65 -24.03
C ALA A 330 -43.63 -23.07 -23.50
N VAL A 331 -44.85 -23.56 -23.22
CA VAL A 331 -45.06 -24.99 -22.93
C VAL A 331 -45.70 -25.64 -24.16
N PRO A 332 -44.96 -26.40 -25.00
CA PRO A 332 -45.55 -27.17 -26.09
C PRO A 332 -46.44 -28.26 -25.49
N ARG A 333 -47.73 -28.28 -25.90
CA ARG A 333 -48.63 -29.38 -25.58
C ARG A 333 -48.14 -30.67 -26.27
N LEU A 334 -47.68 -31.62 -25.49
CA LEU A 334 -47.38 -32.97 -25.99
C LEU A 334 -48.65 -33.61 -26.60
N PRO A 335 -48.58 -34.25 -27.78
CA PRO A 335 -49.74 -34.92 -28.39
C PRO A 335 -50.14 -36.12 -27.53
N ARG A 336 -51.46 -36.24 -27.26
CA ARG A 336 -52.08 -37.41 -26.63
C ARG A 336 -51.90 -38.60 -27.53
N ARG A 337 -51.20 -39.65 -27.10
CA ARG A 337 -51.23 -40.95 -27.74
C ARG A 337 -52.61 -41.55 -27.56
N LYS A 338 -53.20 -42.01 -28.72
CA LYS A 338 -54.33 -42.89 -28.77
C LYS A 338 -53.88 -44.31 -28.42
#